data_d076381a25b8838e816bd926f1611393
#
_entry.id   d076381a25b8838e816bd926f1611393
#
_cell.length_a   1.000
_cell.length_b   1.000
_cell.length_c   1.000
_cell.angle_alpha   90.00
_cell.angle_beta   90.00
_cell.angle_gamma   90.00
#
_symmetry.space_group_name_H-M   'P 1'
#
loop_
_entity.id
_entity.type
_entity.pdbx_description
1 polymer ?
#
loop_
_entity_poly.entity_id
_entity_poly.type
_entity_poly.pdbx_seq_one_letter_code
_entity_poly.pdbx_strand_id
1 'polypeptide(L)'
;MGRKWTYSLMVEAVRYSLFTVTCDGTTKERTESNEMKSSILFTKSKVFALRIVRLYKHLRERKESVIAKQMLRSGTSIGANIAESRYAQSKTDFASKLQIALKEAAETEYWLELLRDSELVESSPAFDSLCGDCTEIIKLLTASVKTAKESV
;
A
#
# COMPACT_ATOMS: atom_id res chain seq x y z
N MET A 1 -19.37 13.08 -25.14
CA MET A 1 -19.18 13.99 -24.00
C MET A 1 -18.73 13.18 -22.79
N GLY A 2 -17.42 13.12 -22.54
CA GLY A 2 -16.81 12.36 -21.41
C GLY A 2 -16.86 13.18 -20.15
N ARG A 3 -17.54 12.70 -19.11
CA ARG A 3 -17.52 13.31 -17.77
C ARG A 3 -16.17 13.01 -17.12
N LYS A 4 -15.37 14.06 -16.93
CA LYS A 4 -14.16 14.01 -16.09
C LYS A 4 -14.61 13.90 -14.63
N TRP A 5 -14.40 12.75 -14.02
CA TRP A 5 -14.56 12.56 -12.58
C TRP A 5 -13.37 13.20 -11.89
N THR A 6 -13.57 14.34 -11.25
CA THR A 6 -12.55 14.98 -10.42
C THR A 6 -12.45 14.27 -9.08
N TYR A 7 -11.25 14.07 -8.61
CA TYR A 7 -10.85 13.37 -7.37
C TYR A 7 -11.59 13.88 -6.10
N SER A 8 -12.10 15.10 -6.15
CA SER A 8 -12.84 15.76 -5.06
C SER A 8 -14.20 15.12 -4.78
N LEU A 9 -14.91 14.61 -5.79
CA LEU A 9 -16.25 14.03 -5.62
C LEU A 9 -16.24 12.59 -5.06
N MET A 10 -15.11 11.87 -5.19
CA MET A 10 -14.98 10.53 -4.62
C MET A 10 -14.74 10.55 -3.10
N VAL A 11 -14.19 11.63 -2.56
CA VAL A 11 -13.94 11.78 -1.11
C VAL A 11 -15.23 12.14 -0.36
N GLU A 12 -16.16 12.85 -0.99
CA GLU A 12 -17.43 13.23 -0.34
C GLU A 12 -18.47 12.11 -0.29
N ALA A 13 -18.49 11.20 -1.25
CA ALA A 13 -19.47 10.10 -1.25
C ALA A 13 -19.27 9.07 -0.12
N VAL A 14 -18.07 8.97 0.44
CA VAL A 14 -17.77 8.08 1.58
C VAL A 14 -18.21 8.70 2.92
N ARG A 15 -18.49 10.00 2.95
CA ARG A 15 -18.79 10.75 4.17
C ARG A 15 -20.24 10.65 4.67
N TYR A 16 -21.15 10.14 3.85
CA TYR A 16 -22.59 10.21 4.14
C TYR A 16 -23.26 8.90 4.58
N SER A 17 -22.54 7.79 4.74
CA SER A 17 -23.19 6.49 4.95
C SER A 17 -23.05 5.87 6.35
N LEU A 18 -22.58 6.56 7.39
CA LEU A 18 -22.55 5.97 8.74
C LEU A 18 -22.76 7.03 9.82
N PHE A 19 -24.01 7.44 9.98
CA PHE A 19 -24.43 8.13 11.20
C PHE A 19 -25.43 7.26 11.96
N THR A 20 -24.94 6.39 12.83
CA THR A 20 -25.73 5.83 13.94
C THR A 20 -24.97 6.07 15.23
N VAL A 21 -25.60 6.88 16.08
CA VAL A 21 -25.13 7.26 17.41
C VAL A 21 -25.23 6.07 18.35
N THR A 22 -24.14 5.66 18.98
CA THR A 22 -24.15 4.90 20.21
C THR A 22 -23.20 5.52 21.21
N CYS A 23 -23.71 5.72 22.43
CA CYS A 23 -23.04 6.37 23.55
C CYS A 23 -21.93 5.50 24.12
N ASP A 24 -20.71 5.66 23.62
CA ASP A 24 -19.47 5.39 24.36
C ASP A 24 -18.28 6.06 23.65
N GLY A 25 -17.74 7.13 24.26
CA GLY A 25 -16.76 8.00 23.60
C GLY A 25 -15.40 7.37 23.31
N THR A 26 -15.02 6.31 24.00
CA THR A 26 -13.66 5.71 23.89
C THR A 26 -13.54 4.72 22.75
N THR A 27 -14.62 4.02 22.39
CA THR A 27 -14.65 3.04 21.28
C THR A 27 -14.71 3.74 19.92
N LYS A 28 -15.34 4.91 19.84
CA LYS A 28 -15.55 5.65 18.59
C LYS A 28 -14.25 6.26 18.04
N GLU A 29 -13.45 6.91 18.90
CA GLU A 29 -12.17 7.51 18.48
C GLU A 29 -11.15 6.47 18.01
N ARG A 30 -11.14 5.28 18.62
CA ARG A 30 -10.25 4.18 18.23
C ARG A 30 -10.64 3.57 16.87
N THR A 31 -11.93 3.48 16.57
CA THR A 31 -12.44 2.96 15.29
C THR A 31 -12.18 3.94 14.16
N GLU A 32 -12.47 5.23 14.34
CA GLU A 32 -12.21 6.29 13.35
C GLU A 32 -10.72 6.42 13.04
N SER A 33 -9.84 6.32 14.05
CA SER A 33 -8.39 6.33 13.87
C SER A 33 -7.90 5.13 13.05
N ASN A 34 -8.47 3.94 13.25
CA ASN A 34 -8.09 2.73 12.51
C ASN A 34 -8.60 2.74 11.07
N GLU A 35 -9.81 3.24 10.83
CA GLU A 35 -10.36 3.42 9.49
C GLU A 35 -9.56 4.45 8.68
N MET A 36 -9.16 5.54 9.30
CA MET A 36 -8.30 6.55 8.67
C MET A 36 -6.93 5.99 8.31
N LYS A 37 -6.28 5.24 9.20
CA LYS A 37 -4.98 4.59 8.94
C LYS A 37 -5.08 3.57 7.81
N SER A 38 -6.14 2.77 7.77
CA SER A 38 -6.41 1.82 6.69
C SER A 38 -6.61 2.52 5.33
N SER A 39 -7.31 3.65 5.31
CA SER A 39 -7.51 4.46 4.12
C SER A 39 -6.21 5.08 3.61
N ILE A 40 -5.36 5.58 4.50
CA ILE A 40 -4.03 6.13 4.16
C ILE A 40 -3.14 5.05 3.57
N LEU A 41 -3.05 3.89 4.22
CA LEU A 41 -2.24 2.76 3.76
C LEU A 41 -2.68 2.29 2.37
N PHE A 42 -3.99 2.17 2.13
CA PHE A 42 -4.54 1.80 0.83
C PHE A 42 -4.16 2.82 -0.26
N THR A 43 -4.33 4.11 0.02
CA THR A 43 -4.01 5.17 -0.95
C THR A 43 -2.52 5.20 -1.28
N LYS A 44 -1.65 5.13 -0.27
CA LYS A 44 -0.20 5.11 -0.45
C LYS A 44 0.25 3.88 -1.24
N SER A 45 -0.26 2.70 -0.92
CA SER A 45 0.10 1.46 -1.64
C SER A 45 -0.32 1.50 -3.11
N LYS A 46 -1.46 2.12 -3.44
CA LYS A 46 -1.90 2.30 -4.83
C LYS A 46 -0.99 3.26 -5.60
N VAL A 47 -0.63 4.39 -5.00
CA VAL A 47 0.31 5.35 -5.60
C VAL A 47 1.67 4.70 -5.81
N PHE A 48 2.17 3.97 -4.82
CA PHE A 48 3.42 3.22 -4.90
C PHE A 48 3.39 2.18 -6.03
N ALA A 49 2.34 1.37 -6.13
CA ALA A 49 2.19 0.38 -7.19
C ALA A 49 2.24 1.02 -8.60
N LEU A 50 1.64 2.20 -8.78
CA LEU A 50 1.74 2.94 -10.04
C LEU A 50 3.17 3.39 -10.35
N ARG A 51 3.95 3.79 -9.34
CA ARG A 51 5.36 4.13 -9.50
C ARG A 51 6.18 2.90 -9.87
N ILE A 52 5.94 1.75 -9.24
CA ILE A 52 6.56 0.46 -9.58
C ILE A 52 6.27 0.06 -11.04
N VAL A 53 5.02 0.22 -11.51
CA VAL A 53 4.67 -0.05 -12.91
C VAL A 53 5.44 0.86 -13.87
N ARG A 54 5.66 2.13 -13.52
CA ARG A 54 6.46 3.05 -14.34
C ARG A 54 7.93 2.65 -14.39
N LEU A 55 8.52 2.31 -13.24
CA LEU A 55 9.89 1.81 -13.17
C LEU A 55 10.05 0.51 -13.96
N TYR A 56 9.09 -0.42 -13.86
CA TYR A 56 9.09 -1.64 -14.66
C TYR A 56 9.12 -1.39 -16.17
N LYS A 57 8.32 -0.44 -16.66
CA LYS A 57 8.33 -0.06 -18.09
C LYS A 57 9.69 0.46 -18.52
N HIS A 58 10.30 1.34 -17.73
CA HIS A 58 11.62 1.89 -17.99
C HIS A 58 12.70 0.79 -18.04
N LEU A 59 12.72 -0.14 -17.08
CA LEU A 59 13.66 -1.25 -17.04
C LEU A 59 13.49 -2.21 -18.24
N ARG A 60 12.25 -2.46 -18.67
CA ARG A 60 11.99 -3.28 -19.86
C ARG A 60 12.56 -2.69 -21.14
N GLU A 61 12.48 -1.39 -21.32
CA GLU A 61 13.08 -0.69 -22.47
C GLU A 61 14.60 -0.87 -22.49
N ARG A 62 15.22 -1.01 -21.33
CA ARG A 62 16.66 -1.30 -21.16
C ARG A 62 17.01 -2.80 -21.22
N LYS A 63 16.06 -3.67 -21.54
CA LYS A 63 16.19 -5.15 -21.59
C LYS A 63 16.41 -5.84 -20.23
N GLU A 64 16.28 -5.12 -19.11
CA GLU A 64 16.39 -5.65 -17.75
C GLU A 64 15.06 -6.29 -17.33
N SER A 65 14.83 -7.53 -17.76
CA SER A 65 13.49 -8.12 -17.64
C SER A 65 13.27 -9.01 -16.42
N VAL A 66 14.32 -9.66 -15.89
CA VAL A 66 14.15 -10.68 -14.82
C VAL A 66 13.86 -10.00 -13.49
N ILE A 67 14.77 -9.15 -13.01
CA ILE A 67 14.62 -8.41 -11.75
C ILE A 67 13.38 -7.49 -11.82
N ALA A 68 13.21 -6.82 -12.97
CA ALA A 68 12.05 -5.95 -13.18
C ALA A 68 10.70 -6.67 -12.99
N LYS A 69 10.58 -7.92 -13.44
CA LYS A 69 9.35 -8.72 -13.24
C LYS A 69 9.14 -9.08 -11.77
N GLN A 70 10.19 -9.45 -11.04
CA GLN A 70 10.10 -9.76 -9.61
C GLN A 70 9.66 -8.52 -8.80
N MET A 71 10.31 -7.39 -9.05
CA MET A 71 9.93 -6.11 -8.43
C MET A 71 8.48 -5.71 -8.76
N LEU A 72 8.03 -5.88 -10.03
CA LEU A 72 6.64 -5.60 -10.41
C LEU A 72 5.68 -6.49 -9.64
N ARG A 73 5.95 -7.80 -9.58
CA ARG A 73 5.11 -8.78 -8.89
C ARG A 73 4.95 -8.44 -7.41
N SER A 74 6.05 -8.32 -6.68
CA SER A 74 6.03 -8.01 -5.26
C SER A 74 5.44 -6.62 -5.00
N GLY A 75 5.87 -5.59 -5.71
CA GLY A 75 5.41 -4.21 -5.50
C GLY A 75 3.92 -3.99 -5.78
N THR A 76 3.32 -4.71 -6.73
CA THR A 76 1.87 -4.66 -6.96
C THR A 76 1.08 -5.53 -5.99
N SER A 77 1.67 -6.65 -5.51
CA SER A 77 1.06 -7.54 -4.51
C SER A 77 0.82 -6.84 -3.17
N ILE A 78 1.62 -5.85 -2.79
CA ILE A 78 1.39 -5.05 -1.59
C ILE A 78 -0.02 -4.47 -1.60
N GLY A 79 -0.32 -3.68 -2.64
CA GLY A 79 -1.61 -3.01 -2.77
C GLY A 79 -2.77 -3.98 -2.95
N ALA A 80 -2.57 -5.09 -3.65
CA ALA A 80 -3.57 -6.14 -3.83
C ALA A 80 -3.99 -6.76 -2.49
N ASN A 81 -3.03 -7.18 -1.64
CA ASN A 81 -3.33 -7.75 -0.34
C ASN A 81 -3.96 -6.74 0.62
N ILE A 82 -3.55 -5.47 0.59
CA ILE A 82 -4.21 -4.40 1.36
C ILE A 82 -5.65 -4.20 0.87
N ALA A 83 -5.91 -4.26 -0.43
CA ALA A 83 -7.26 -4.19 -0.97
C ALA A 83 -8.13 -5.37 -0.52
N GLU A 84 -7.59 -6.59 -0.59
CA GLU A 84 -8.26 -7.82 -0.15
C GLU A 84 -8.56 -7.83 1.35
N SER A 85 -7.68 -7.27 2.19
CA SER A 85 -7.89 -7.21 3.63
C SER A 85 -9.20 -6.51 4.02
N ARG A 86 -9.69 -5.58 3.18
CA ARG A 86 -10.96 -4.87 3.40
C ARG A 86 -12.20 -5.78 3.29
N TYR A 87 -12.04 -6.94 2.68
CA TYR A 87 -13.08 -7.97 2.48
C TYR A 87 -12.81 -9.23 3.30
N ALA A 88 -11.92 -9.13 4.29
CA ALA A 88 -11.56 -10.25 5.15
C ALA A 88 -12.78 -10.79 5.90
N GLN A 89 -12.88 -12.12 5.95
CA GLN A 89 -14.01 -12.83 6.59
C GLN A 89 -13.90 -12.88 8.12
N SER A 90 -12.72 -12.62 8.67
CA SER A 90 -12.43 -12.63 10.09
C SER A 90 -11.27 -11.68 10.43
N LYS A 91 -11.09 -11.35 11.71
CA LYS A 91 -9.93 -10.60 12.20
C LYS A 91 -8.61 -11.32 11.90
N THR A 92 -8.60 -12.65 12.00
CA THR A 92 -7.44 -13.47 11.67
C THR A 92 -7.10 -13.39 10.18
N ASP A 93 -8.11 -13.44 9.30
CA ASP A 93 -7.93 -13.28 7.86
C ASP A 93 -7.43 -11.88 7.51
N PHE A 94 -8.00 -10.85 8.13
CA PHE A 94 -7.52 -9.46 8.00
C PHE A 94 -6.03 -9.33 8.37
N ALA A 95 -5.63 -9.85 9.54
CA ALA A 95 -4.24 -9.82 9.98
C ALA A 95 -3.33 -10.63 9.04
N SER A 96 -3.80 -11.77 8.52
CA SER A 96 -3.08 -12.58 7.54
C SER A 96 -2.82 -11.84 6.24
N LYS A 97 -3.82 -11.16 5.67
CA LYS A 97 -3.67 -10.36 4.45
C LYS A 97 -2.67 -9.22 4.61
N LEU A 98 -2.72 -8.51 5.75
CA LEU A 98 -1.73 -7.46 6.05
C LEU A 98 -0.31 -8.03 6.25
N GLN A 99 -0.20 -9.23 6.84
CA GLN A 99 1.10 -9.90 7.00
C GLN A 99 1.69 -10.32 5.65
N ILE A 100 0.86 -10.76 4.69
CA ILE A 100 1.31 -11.05 3.32
C ILE A 100 1.77 -9.76 2.65
N ALA A 101 0.99 -8.67 2.73
CA ALA A 101 1.38 -7.37 2.19
C ALA A 101 2.74 -6.89 2.74
N LEU A 102 3.00 -7.10 4.04
CA LEU A 102 4.28 -6.75 4.67
C LEU A 102 5.45 -7.58 4.10
N LYS A 103 5.25 -8.88 3.85
CA LYS A 103 6.27 -9.72 3.21
C LYS A 103 6.59 -9.27 1.79
N GLU A 104 5.56 -8.94 1.02
CA GLU A 104 5.71 -8.42 -0.36
C GLU A 104 6.42 -7.06 -0.36
N ALA A 105 6.17 -6.21 0.65
CA ALA A 105 6.87 -4.94 0.79
C ALA A 105 8.36 -5.13 1.09
N ALA A 106 8.71 -6.06 1.97
CA ALA A 106 10.11 -6.40 2.27
C ALA A 106 10.82 -7.01 1.02
N GLU A 107 10.12 -7.87 0.26
CA GLU A 107 10.64 -8.39 -1.01
C GLU A 107 10.88 -7.26 -2.02
N THR A 108 9.97 -6.29 -2.09
CA THR A 108 10.10 -5.14 -2.99
C THR A 108 11.27 -4.24 -2.59
N GLU A 109 11.47 -3.99 -1.29
CA GLU A 109 12.61 -3.23 -0.76
C GLU A 109 13.92 -3.88 -1.18
N TYR A 110 14.05 -5.21 -1.02
CA TYR A 110 15.21 -5.98 -1.47
C TYR A 110 15.48 -5.79 -2.98
N TRP A 111 14.46 -5.86 -3.82
CA TRP A 111 14.63 -5.65 -5.27
C TRP A 111 15.05 -4.23 -5.61
N LEU A 112 14.54 -3.22 -4.91
CA LEU A 112 14.94 -1.82 -5.12
C LEU A 112 16.39 -1.58 -4.69
N GLU A 113 16.82 -2.16 -3.57
CA GLU A 113 18.22 -2.12 -3.13
C GLU A 113 19.14 -2.79 -4.17
N LEU A 114 18.76 -3.96 -4.65
CA LEU A 114 19.54 -4.68 -5.67
C LEU A 114 19.66 -3.89 -6.98
N LEU A 115 18.59 -3.22 -7.42
CA LEU A 115 18.63 -2.35 -8.60
C LEU A 115 19.56 -1.15 -8.41
N ARG A 116 19.63 -0.60 -7.21
CA ARG A 116 20.55 0.48 -6.84
C ARG A 116 22.00 -0.02 -6.85
N ASP A 117 22.28 -1.11 -6.14
CA ASP A 117 23.64 -1.61 -5.91
C ASP A 117 24.26 -2.19 -7.18
N SER A 118 23.44 -2.70 -8.09
CA SER A 118 23.87 -3.18 -9.41
C SER A 118 23.99 -2.10 -10.48
N GLU A 119 23.75 -0.83 -10.12
CA GLU A 119 23.77 0.32 -11.04
C GLU A 119 22.82 0.20 -12.25
N LEU A 120 21.84 -0.72 -12.17
CA LEU A 120 20.83 -0.89 -13.22
C LEU A 120 19.86 0.27 -13.29
N VAL A 121 19.73 1.03 -12.21
CA VAL A 121 18.98 2.28 -12.11
C VAL A 121 19.93 3.40 -11.67
N GLU A 122 19.94 4.48 -12.43
CA GLU A 122 20.69 5.67 -12.03
C GLU A 122 20.14 6.25 -10.72
N SER A 123 21.06 6.63 -9.82
CA SER A 123 20.68 7.36 -8.61
C SER A 123 19.99 8.67 -9.00
N SER A 124 18.78 8.86 -8.53
CA SER A 124 18.00 10.05 -8.83
C SER A 124 17.04 10.37 -7.68
N PRO A 125 16.68 11.64 -7.47
CA PRO A 125 15.70 12.00 -6.45
C PRO A 125 14.36 11.25 -6.58
N ALA A 126 13.98 10.91 -7.81
CA ALA A 126 12.76 10.14 -8.08
C ALA A 126 12.86 8.69 -7.61
N PHE A 127 14.02 8.05 -7.82
CA PHE A 127 14.27 6.68 -7.35
C PHE A 127 14.43 6.64 -5.83
N ASP A 128 15.15 7.58 -5.24
CA ASP A 128 15.31 7.69 -3.78
C ASP A 128 13.97 7.92 -3.08
N SER A 129 13.11 8.77 -3.65
CA SER A 129 11.74 8.97 -3.18
C SER A 129 10.91 7.69 -3.27
N LEU A 130 11.08 6.87 -4.32
CA LEU A 130 10.38 5.59 -4.44
C LEU A 130 10.83 4.59 -3.35
N CYS A 131 12.12 4.52 -3.06
CA CYS A 131 12.64 3.71 -1.96
C CYS A 131 12.10 4.20 -0.60
N GLY A 132 12.04 5.51 -0.40
CA GLY A 132 11.42 6.11 0.80
C GLY A 132 9.95 5.74 0.96
N ASP A 133 9.17 5.73 -0.12
CA ASP A 133 7.77 5.28 -0.10
C ASP A 133 7.66 3.81 0.32
N CYS A 134 8.57 2.93 -0.15
CA CYS A 134 8.60 1.52 0.24
C CYS A 134 8.82 1.37 1.75
N THR A 135 9.85 2.02 2.28
CA THR A 135 10.16 2.02 3.71
C THR A 135 9.01 2.58 4.56
N GLU A 136 8.33 3.63 4.10
CA GLU A 136 7.15 4.17 4.78
C GLU A 136 6.00 3.15 4.83
N ILE A 137 5.71 2.48 3.72
CA ILE A 137 4.68 1.43 3.64
C ILE A 137 5.00 0.28 4.58
N ILE A 138 6.26 -0.15 4.67
CA ILE A 138 6.71 -1.20 5.61
C ILE A 138 6.42 -0.79 7.06
N LYS A 139 6.74 0.45 7.43
CA LYS A 139 6.46 0.97 8.79
C LYS A 139 4.96 0.97 9.10
N LEU A 140 4.15 1.43 8.16
CA LEU A 140 2.69 1.46 8.30
C LEU A 140 2.09 0.05 8.41
N LEU A 141 2.55 -0.89 7.57
CA LEU A 141 2.13 -2.28 7.60
C LEU A 141 2.54 -2.97 8.91
N THR A 142 3.76 -2.75 9.37
CA THR A 142 4.26 -3.31 10.64
C THR A 142 3.37 -2.88 11.82
N ALA A 143 3.05 -1.60 11.90
CA ALA A 143 2.14 -1.07 12.93
C ALA A 143 0.73 -1.66 12.81
N SER A 144 0.19 -1.75 11.58
CA SER A 144 -1.14 -2.29 11.32
C SER A 144 -1.24 -3.78 11.65
N VAL A 145 -0.24 -4.58 11.29
CA VAL A 145 -0.16 -6.01 11.62
C VAL A 145 -0.11 -6.22 13.13
N LYS A 146 0.71 -5.43 13.85
CA LYS A 146 0.78 -5.49 15.31
C LYS A 146 -0.60 -5.26 15.94
N THR A 147 -1.25 -4.15 15.58
CA THR A 147 -2.59 -3.81 16.08
C THR A 147 -3.64 -4.88 15.72
N ALA A 148 -3.59 -5.44 14.51
CA ALA A 148 -4.51 -6.48 14.08
C ALA A 148 -4.34 -7.77 14.90
N LYS A 149 -3.10 -8.19 15.21
CA LYS A 149 -2.80 -9.36 16.04
C LYS A 149 -3.22 -9.19 17.49
N GLU A 150 -3.10 -8.00 18.06
CA GLU A 150 -3.54 -7.70 19.42
C GLU A 150 -5.07 -7.70 19.57
N SER A 151 -5.79 -7.68 18.44
CA SER A 151 -7.26 -7.66 18.41
C SER A 151 -7.89 -9.04 18.14
N VAL A 152 -7.07 -10.07 17.90
CA VAL A 152 -7.48 -11.47 17.68
C VAL A 152 -7.49 -12.22 19.01
#